data_1a71d1bc3764bef27dd411202e4e2006
#
_entry.id   1a71d1bc3764bef27dd411202e4e2006
#
_cell.length_a   1.000
_cell.length_b   1.000
_cell.length_c   1.000
_cell.angle_alpha   90.00
_cell.angle_beta   90.00
_cell.angle_gamma   90.00
#
_symmetry.space_group_name_H-M   'P 1'
#
loop_
_entity.id
_entity.type
_entity.pdbx_description
1 polymer ?
#
loop_
_entity_poly.entity_id
_entity_poly.type
_entity_poly.pdbx_seq_one_letter_code
_entity_poly.pdbx_strand_id
1 'polypeptide(L)'
;ITRKISEIIKSRLTPIPEFKLRFHKTDDEKILVILEVYKGDETPYYYSGDGVLEAYVRVGNESVKATATELKRLVLRGKNTSYDSQNSTYKAEDYAFSKLKERYKKWTRNSFDDKDLISFGLVNEQGNLTNAGALLADESPIRCSRLFCTRWNGLNKSGGAVDALDDAEYSGSVISLIENGEAFIKRNCKMKWRKTANSREEMPEYVERSYHEALVNALAHRDYLVNGSEVHIDIYDDRMEIYSPGGMPDGSMIQDRDPLTVPSTRRNPVLADVFNRLGYMERKGSGFGKIISGYEFQINYDESKRPSFRSDRYQFTVVMPNLNYDVSHDFEENEAMSESMSESMSESMSKLERTRMQIILHYLDTNKKINSSIAAKLLKVEIKTASRLLLKAEKLDILNSYGKTKNKVYFRE
;
A
#
# COMPACT_ATOMS: atom_id res chain seq x y z
N ILE A 1 -29.78 32.04 20.23
CA ILE A 1 -29.28 30.84 19.57
C ILE A 1 -27.78 30.69 19.82
N THR A 2 -26.95 31.70 19.51
CA THR A 2 -25.49 31.70 19.69
C THR A 2 -25.05 31.29 21.09
N ARG A 3 -25.62 31.97 22.12
CA ARG A 3 -25.32 31.70 23.52
C ARG A 3 -25.61 30.26 23.90
N LYS A 4 -26.78 29.74 23.52
CA LYS A 4 -27.20 28.35 23.81
C LYS A 4 -26.28 27.30 23.14
N ILE A 5 -25.87 27.52 21.89
CA ILE A 5 -24.93 26.62 21.20
C ILE A 5 -23.54 26.66 21.88
N SER A 6 -23.05 27.84 22.19
CA SER A 6 -21.75 28.00 22.88
C SER A 6 -21.76 27.36 24.27
N GLU A 7 -22.87 27.50 25.04
CA GLU A 7 -23.02 26.89 26.36
C GLU A 7 -23.04 25.36 26.28
N ILE A 8 -23.72 24.78 25.26
CA ILE A 8 -23.72 23.32 25.01
C ILE A 8 -22.32 22.83 24.69
N ILE A 9 -21.61 23.49 23.79
CA ILE A 9 -20.25 23.09 23.42
C ILE A 9 -19.33 23.12 24.65
N LYS A 10 -19.36 24.20 25.40
CA LYS A 10 -18.54 24.39 26.62
C LYS A 10 -18.86 23.40 27.73
N SER A 11 -20.13 22.97 27.86
CA SER A 11 -20.56 22.05 28.93
C SER A 11 -20.40 20.59 28.56
N ARG A 12 -20.27 20.26 27.27
CA ARG A 12 -20.25 18.89 26.77
C ARG A 12 -18.91 18.43 26.16
N LEU A 13 -17.96 19.36 25.96
CA LEU A 13 -16.67 19.03 25.38
C LEU A 13 -15.51 19.45 26.29
N THR A 14 -14.52 18.60 26.43
CA THR A 14 -13.29 18.87 27.19
C THR A 14 -12.06 18.29 26.50
N PRO A 15 -10.97 19.04 26.27
CA PRO A 15 -10.91 20.51 26.38
C PRO A 15 -11.93 21.18 25.45
N ILE A 16 -12.15 22.49 25.62
CA ILE A 16 -13.10 23.24 24.80
C ILE A 16 -12.45 23.53 23.45
N PRO A 17 -13.03 23.07 22.32
CA PRO A 17 -12.45 23.32 21.00
C PRO A 17 -12.60 24.80 20.61
N GLU A 18 -11.67 25.29 19.80
CA GLU A 18 -11.82 26.59 19.16
C GLU A 18 -12.86 26.50 18.04
N PHE A 19 -13.87 27.38 18.07
CA PHE A 19 -14.93 27.38 17.08
C PHE A 19 -15.45 28.80 16.82
N LYS A 20 -16.07 28.96 15.63
CA LYS A 20 -16.75 30.21 15.22
C LYS A 20 -18.15 29.87 14.72
N LEU A 21 -19.10 30.71 15.18
CA LEU A 21 -20.47 30.65 14.70
C LEU A 21 -20.73 31.81 13.75
N ARG A 22 -21.27 31.50 12.57
CA ARG A 22 -21.74 32.48 11.58
C ARG A 22 -23.21 32.21 11.28
N PHE A 23 -23.92 33.26 10.91
CA PHE A 23 -25.31 33.21 10.49
C PHE A 23 -25.41 33.79 9.10
N HIS A 24 -26.09 33.07 8.22
CA HIS A 24 -26.35 33.52 6.86
C HIS A 24 -27.86 33.47 6.61
N LYS A 25 -28.45 34.59 6.18
CA LYS A 25 -29.86 34.66 5.79
C LYS A 25 -29.94 34.26 4.32
N THR A 26 -30.75 33.24 4.02
CA THR A 26 -31.02 32.77 2.66
C THR A 26 -32.08 33.63 2.00
N ASP A 27 -32.23 33.53 0.68
CA ASP A 27 -33.20 34.29 -0.11
C ASP A 27 -34.66 33.98 0.25
N ASP A 28 -34.90 32.78 0.81
CA ASP A 28 -36.21 32.33 1.33
C ASP A 28 -36.39 32.67 2.84
N GLU A 29 -35.66 33.68 3.33
CA GLU A 29 -35.71 34.20 4.72
C GLU A 29 -35.31 33.23 5.82
N LYS A 30 -34.82 32.04 5.54
CA LYS A 30 -34.30 31.11 6.52
C LYS A 30 -32.91 31.54 7.02
N ILE A 31 -32.58 31.17 8.25
CA ILE A 31 -31.28 31.44 8.84
C ILE A 31 -30.49 30.13 8.86
N LEU A 32 -29.40 30.11 8.09
CA LEU A 32 -28.38 29.06 8.19
C LEU A 32 -27.45 29.39 9.34
N VAL A 33 -27.19 28.37 10.19
CA VAL A 33 -26.20 28.44 11.25
C VAL A 33 -24.99 27.65 10.78
N ILE A 34 -23.84 28.33 10.61
CA ILE A 34 -22.57 27.74 10.20
C ILE A 34 -21.69 27.67 11.43
N LEU A 35 -21.32 26.46 11.83
CA LEU A 35 -20.35 26.18 12.87
C LEU A 35 -19.02 25.80 12.22
N GLU A 36 -18.02 26.66 12.33
CA GLU A 36 -16.65 26.38 11.94
C GLU A 36 -15.89 25.90 13.18
N VAL A 37 -15.32 24.70 13.13
CA VAL A 37 -14.48 24.13 14.17
C VAL A 37 -13.04 24.08 13.66
N TYR A 38 -12.14 24.73 14.38
CA TYR A 38 -10.74 24.79 14.00
C TYR A 38 -9.99 23.53 14.46
N LYS A 39 -8.89 23.21 13.78
CA LYS A 39 -8.01 22.13 14.20
C LYS A 39 -7.40 22.49 15.56
N GLY A 40 -7.66 21.63 16.55
CA GLY A 40 -7.09 21.81 17.89
C GLY A 40 -5.81 21.03 18.08
N ASP A 41 -4.93 21.56 18.93
CA ASP A 41 -3.63 20.97 19.29
C ASP A 41 -3.70 20.16 20.60
N GLU A 42 -4.77 20.31 21.38
CA GLU A 42 -4.95 19.63 22.68
C GLU A 42 -5.75 18.32 22.58
N THR A 43 -5.56 17.57 21.50
CA THR A 43 -6.25 16.29 21.35
C THR A 43 -5.82 15.25 22.42
N PRO A 44 -6.71 14.36 22.87
CA PRO A 44 -8.08 14.14 22.41
C PRO A 44 -9.10 15.13 23.02
N TYR A 45 -10.06 15.54 22.22
CA TYR A 45 -11.26 16.22 22.69
C TYR A 45 -12.31 15.19 23.07
N TYR A 46 -12.78 15.24 24.30
CA TYR A 46 -13.75 14.29 24.82
C TYR A 46 -15.15 14.88 24.84
N TYR A 47 -16.12 14.08 24.48
CA TYR A 47 -17.51 14.31 24.90
C TYR A 47 -17.64 13.95 26.36
N SER A 48 -18.09 14.90 27.19
CA SER A 48 -18.22 14.78 28.64
C SER A 48 -19.67 14.97 29.12
N GLY A 49 -20.65 14.64 28.28
CA GLY A 49 -22.06 14.71 28.60
C GLY A 49 -22.65 13.39 29.11
N ASP A 50 -23.79 13.47 29.82
CA ASP A 50 -24.61 12.30 30.19
C ASP A 50 -23.86 11.23 31.02
N GLY A 51 -22.85 11.66 31.80
CA GLY A 51 -22.05 10.77 32.65
C GLY A 51 -20.99 9.95 31.94
N VAL A 52 -20.73 10.21 30.65
CA VAL A 52 -19.68 9.55 29.87
C VAL A 52 -18.53 10.49 29.55
N LEU A 53 -17.35 9.93 29.34
CA LEU A 53 -16.17 10.63 28.84
C LEU A 53 -15.63 9.84 27.65
N GLU A 54 -15.93 10.28 26.44
CA GLU A 54 -15.63 9.54 25.20
C GLU A 54 -15.03 10.44 24.13
N ALA A 55 -13.95 9.95 23.49
CA ALA A 55 -13.39 10.57 22.30
C ALA A 55 -14.00 9.95 21.04
N TYR A 56 -14.23 10.78 20.04
CA TYR A 56 -14.76 10.37 18.73
C TYR A 56 -13.80 10.69 17.62
N VAL A 57 -13.82 9.86 16.59
CA VAL A 57 -13.07 10.04 15.34
C VAL A 57 -14.01 10.00 14.15
N ARG A 58 -13.65 10.70 13.09
CA ARG A 58 -14.44 10.71 11.86
C ARG A 58 -14.08 9.51 10.98
N VAL A 59 -15.07 8.76 10.54
CA VAL A 59 -14.93 7.64 9.60
C VAL A 59 -15.95 7.87 8.48
N GLY A 60 -15.46 8.26 7.30
CA GLY A 60 -16.34 8.69 6.21
C GLY A 60 -17.27 9.82 6.66
N ASN A 61 -18.57 9.58 6.60
CA ASN A 61 -19.61 10.53 7.00
C ASN A 61 -20.09 10.37 8.46
N GLU A 62 -19.50 9.46 9.24
CA GLU A 62 -19.93 9.14 10.60
C GLU A 62 -18.87 9.55 11.64
N SER A 63 -19.33 9.91 12.82
CA SER A 63 -18.50 10.07 14.03
C SER A 63 -18.65 8.81 14.87
N VAL A 64 -17.56 8.05 15.00
CA VAL A 64 -17.52 6.81 15.76
C VAL A 64 -16.65 6.95 16.99
N LYS A 65 -16.92 6.18 18.03
CA LYS A 65 -16.12 6.14 19.25
C LYS A 65 -14.68 5.71 18.93
N ALA A 66 -13.72 6.43 19.44
CA ALA A 66 -12.31 6.11 19.25
C ALA A 66 -11.96 4.78 19.91
N THR A 67 -11.29 3.91 19.17
CA THR A 67 -10.68 2.68 19.71
C THR A 67 -9.51 3.04 20.63
N ALA A 68 -9.02 2.09 21.43
CA ALA A 68 -7.87 2.28 22.30
C ALA A 68 -6.62 2.74 21.53
N THR A 69 -6.40 2.22 20.32
CA THR A 69 -5.29 2.61 19.46
C THR A 69 -5.43 4.04 18.94
N GLU A 70 -6.64 4.42 18.56
CA GLU A 70 -6.93 5.78 18.10
C GLU A 70 -6.82 6.81 19.21
N LEU A 71 -7.28 6.45 20.41
CA LEU A 71 -7.10 7.29 21.58
C LEU A 71 -5.62 7.54 21.86
N LYS A 72 -4.77 6.50 21.79
CA LYS A 72 -3.30 6.67 21.91
C LYS A 72 -2.76 7.63 20.85
N ARG A 73 -3.18 7.52 19.60
CA ARG A 73 -2.77 8.44 18.52
C ARG A 73 -3.18 9.88 18.80
N LEU A 74 -4.39 10.09 19.30
CA LEU A 74 -4.89 11.42 19.66
C LEU A 74 -4.08 12.02 20.81
N VAL A 75 -3.77 11.23 21.85
CA VAL A 75 -2.93 11.66 22.98
C VAL A 75 -1.52 12.05 22.50
N LEU A 76 -0.90 11.24 21.64
CA LEU A 76 0.43 11.56 21.09
C LEU A 76 0.41 12.87 20.29
N ARG A 77 -0.63 13.05 19.47
CA ARG A 77 -0.82 14.29 18.70
C ARG A 77 -0.93 15.51 19.64
N GLY A 78 -1.74 15.41 20.70
CA GLY A 78 -1.90 16.49 21.67
C GLY A 78 -0.64 16.82 22.47
N LYS A 79 0.24 15.85 22.65
CA LYS A 79 1.56 16.04 23.25
C LYS A 79 2.62 16.50 22.24
N ASN A 80 2.27 16.66 20.98
CA ASN A 80 3.18 16.92 19.88
C ASN A 80 4.37 15.92 19.83
N THR A 81 4.09 14.66 20.14
CA THR A 81 5.07 13.58 20.15
C THR A 81 4.65 12.47 19.17
N SER A 82 5.63 11.74 18.65
CA SER A 82 5.42 10.56 17.78
C SER A 82 5.72 9.28 18.55
N TYR A 83 5.26 8.12 18.02
CA TYR A 83 5.61 6.82 18.62
C TYR A 83 7.12 6.65 18.76
N ASP A 84 7.86 6.93 17.69
CA ASP A 84 9.30 6.72 17.60
C ASP A 84 10.13 7.62 18.49
N SER A 85 9.62 8.81 18.87
CA SER A 85 10.29 9.74 19.79
C SER A 85 10.08 9.41 21.28
N GLN A 86 9.18 8.48 21.62
CA GLN A 86 8.93 8.11 23.01
C GLN A 86 10.08 7.30 23.59
N ASN A 87 10.40 7.56 24.87
CA ASN A 87 11.36 6.75 25.62
C ASN A 87 10.81 5.35 25.87
N SER A 88 11.64 4.37 25.68
CA SER A 88 11.37 2.97 26.06
C SER A 88 11.98 2.64 27.43
N THR A 89 11.74 1.43 27.91
CA THR A 89 12.38 0.89 29.12
C THR A 89 13.71 0.20 28.85
N TYR A 90 14.10 0.07 27.57
CA TYR A 90 15.31 -0.62 27.15
C TYR A 90 16.53 0.27 27.35
N LYS A 91 17.63 -0.30 27.88
CA LYS A 91 18.91 0.39 28.07
C LYS A 91 19.74 0.30 26.79
N ALA A 92 20.37 1.40 26.39
CA ALA A 92 21.21 1.42 25.19
C ALA A 92 22.42 0.49 25.28
N GLU A 93 22.97 0.29 26.48
CA GLU A 93 24.10 -0.58 26.75
C GLU A 93 23.84 -2.08 26.47
N ASP A 94 22.55 -2.48 26.48
CA ASP A 94 22.15 -3.87 26.22
C ASP A 94 22.02 -4.20 24.73
N TYR A 95 22.20 -3.22 23.83
CA TYR A 95 21.92 -3.37 22.40
C TYR A 95 23.07 -2.91 21.51
N ALA A 96 23.32 -3.66 20.43
CA ALA A 96 24.28 -3.30 19.41
C ALA A 96 23.62 -2.50 18.27
N PHE A 97 24.42 -1.65 17.61
CA PHE A 97 24.02 -0.82 16.49
C PHE A 97 24.99 -0.98 15.31
N SER A 98 25.47 -2.19 15.07
CA SER A 98 26.49 -2.48 14.05
C SER A 98 26.04 -2.13 12.65
N LYS A 99 24.78 -2.50 12.31
CA LYS A 99 24.17 -2.18 11.01
C LYS A 99 24.03 -0.68 10.79
N LEU A 100 23.58 0.05 11.80
CA LEU A 100 23.45 1.50 11.76
C LEU A 100 24.84 2.17 11.54
N LYS A 101 25.83 1.78 12.33
CA LYS A 101 27.20 2.30 12.27
C LYS A 101 27.86 2.01 10.91
N GLU A 102 27.71 0.78 10.40
CA GLU A 102 28.21 0.36 9.09
C GLU A 102 27.58 1.17 7.96
N ARG A 103 26.23 1.27 7.94
CA ARG A 103 25.52 2.00 6.90
C ARG A 103 25.84 3.48 6.93
N TYR A 104 25.89 4.10 8.10
CA TYR A 104 26.28 5.51 8.25
C TYR A 104 27.69 5.76 7.70
N LYS A 105 28.68 4.93 8.07
CA LYS A 105 30.05 5.02 7.57
C LYS A 105 30.12 4.84 6.06
N LYS A 106 29.38 3.89 5.52
CA LYS A 106 29.33 3.62 4.07
C LYS A 106 28.80 4.83 3.30
N TRP A 107 27.76 5.50 3.81
CA TRP A 107 27.09 6.61 3.14
C TRP A 107 27.83 7.94 3.34
N THR A 108 28.14 8.28 4.59
CA THR A 108 28.71 9.61 4.94
C THR A 108 30.23 9.67 4.90
N ARG A 109 30.90 8.52 4.91
CA ARG A 109 32.37 8.35 5.09
C ARG A 109 32.87 8.75 6.47
N ASN A 110 31.99 9.06 7.42
CA ASN A 110 32.32 9.43 8.80
C ASN A 110 32.09 8.24 9.75
N SER A 111 32.78 8.24 10.90
CA SER A 111 32.46 7.34 12.01
C SER A 111 31.12 7.72 12.65
N PHE A 112 30.48 6.76 13.26
CA PHE A 112 29.28 6.94 14.06
C PHE A 112 29.62 6.59 15.51
N ASP A 113 29.52 7.57 16.40
CA ASP A 113 29.89 7.42 17.80
C ASP A 113 28.64 7.41 18.72
N ASP A 114 28.84 7.11 19.99
CA ASP A 114 27.72 7.05 20.94
C ASP A 114 27.02 8.41 21.15
N LYS A 115 27.75 9.52 20.93
CA LYS A 115 27.16 10.88 20.91
C LYS A 115 26.15 11.06 19.79
N ASP A 116 26.34 10.35 18.68
CA ASP A 116 25.41 10.39 17.54
C ASP A 116 24.09 9.71 17.88
N LEU A 117 24.11 8.68 18.73
CA LEU A 117 22.87 8.04 19.21
C LEU A 117 21.97 9.07 19.92
N ILE A 118 22.55 9.95 20.76
CA ILE A 118 21.80 10.99 21.45
C ILE A 118 21.37 12.08 20.47
N SER A 119 22.28 12.55 19.61
CA SER A 119 21.97 13.63 18.65
C SER A 119 20.94 13.24 17.59
N PHE A 120 20.80 11.93 17.30
CA PHE A 120 19.79 11.40 16.39
C PHE A 120 18.47 11.09 17.10
N GLY A 121 18.40 11.31 18.41
CA GLY A 121 17.20 11.02 19.21
C GLY A 121 16.93 9.53 19.40
N LEU A 122 17.96 8.70 19.35
CA LEU A 122 17.85 7.25 19.53
C LEU A 122 18.04 6.81 20.99
N VAL A 123 18.75 7.64 21.75
CA VAL A 123 19.02 7.44 23.18
C VAL A 123 18.72 8.75 23.92
N ASN A 124 18.08 8.68 25.06
CA ASN A 124 17.87 9.83 25.92
C ASN A 124 19.04 10.09 26.88
N GLU A 125 19.02 11.20 27.58
CA GLU A 125 20.08 11.60 28.55
C GLU A 125 20.28 10.60 29.68
N GLN A 126 19.29 9.75 29.98
CA GLN A 126 19.34 8.71 31.01
C GLN A 126 19.87 7.37 30.49
N GLY A 127 20.30 7.30 29.22
CA GLY A 127 20.81 6.09 28.59
C GLY A 127 19.73 5.08 28.16
N ASN A 128 18.45 5.47 28.15
CA ASN A 128 17.38 4.63 27.63
C ASN A 128 17.20 4.86 26.13
N LEU A 129 16.88 3.78 25.40
CA LEU A 129 16.48 3.89 24.01
C LEU A 129 15.16 4.64 23.88
N THR A 130 15.05 5.45 22.85
CA THR A 130 13.74 5.81 22.29
C THR A 130 13.18 4.61 21.51
N ASN A 131 11.90 4.66 21.13
CA ASN A 131 11.36 3.60 20.25
C ASN A 131 12.07 3.58 18.89
N ALA A 132 12.53 4.73 18.36
CA ALA A 132 13.38 4.76 17.17
C ALA A 132 14.72 4.05 17.40
N GLY A 133 15.36 4.27 18.55
CA GLY A 133 16.59 3.55 18.94
C GLY A 133 16.33 2.05 19.01
N ALA A 134 15.25 1.64 19.64
CA ALA A 134 14.87 0.23 19.74
C ALA A 134 14.60 -0.43 18.37
N LEU A 135 14.01 0.31 17.42
CA LEU A 135 13.78 -0.16 16.04
C LEU A 135 15.07 -0.25 15.21
N LEU A 136 16.11 0.50 15.56
CA LEU A 136 17.39 0.53 14.86
C LEU A 136 18.44 -0.36 15.49
N ALA A 137 18.19 -0.90 16.70
CA ALA A 137 19.06 -1.89 17.33
C ALA A 137 19.15 -3.16 16.47
N ASP A 138 20.33 -3.76 16.36
CA ASP A 138 20.58 -4.94 15.52
C ASP A 138 19.59 -6.07 15.83
N GLU A 139 19.34 -6.32 17.11
CA GLU A 139 18.28 -7.20 17.62
C GLU A 139 17.16 -6.34 18.22
N SER A 140 16.27 -5.83 17.37
CA SER A 140 15.19 -4.95 17.84
C SER A 140 14.29 -5.64 18.87
N PRO A 141 14.09 -5.06 20.08
CA PRO A 141 13.16 -5.58 21.06
C PRO A 141 11.69 -5.31 20.70
N ILE A 142 11.44 -4.54 19.65
CA ILE A 142 10.09 -4.23 19.19
C ILE A 142 9.53 -5.40 18.40
N ARG A 143 8.57 -6.12 18.97
CA ARG A 143 8.01 -7.35 18.38
C ARG A 143 7.47 -7.21 16.96
N CYS A 144 6.92 -6.06 16.62
CA CYS A 144 6.39 -5.77 15.30
C CYS A 144 7.45 -5.23 14.33
N SER A 145 8.75 -5.21 14.70
CA SER A 145 9.85 -4.97 13.78
C SER A 145 10.14 -6.24 12.98
N ARG A 146 9.21 -6.55 12.07
CA ARG A 146 9.21 -7.76 11.24
C ARG A 146 8.79 -7.45 9.82
N LEU A 147 9.26 -8.29 8.90
CA LEU A 147 8.93 -8.25 7.48
C LEU A 147 8.61 -9.67 7.02
N PHE A 148 7.43 -9.87 6.49
CA PHE A 148 7.01 -11.12 5.85
C PHE A 148 7.11 -10.97 4.35
N CYS A 149 7.74 -11.93 3.70
CA CYS A 149 7.94 -11.93 2.25
C CYS A 149 7.47 -13.25 1.69
N THR A 150 6.58 -13.22 0.70
CA THR A 150 6.06 -14.43 0.06
C THR A 150 6.06 -14.27 -1.46
N ARG A 151 6.59 -15.26 -2.18
CA ARG A 151 6.43 -15.43 -3.61
C ARG A 151 5.31 -16.44 -3.85
N TRP A 152 4.16 -15.95 -4.19
CA TRP A 152 2.98 -16.77 -4.45
C TRP A 152 3.10 -17.50 -5.79
N ASN A 153 2.45 -18.66 -5.90
CA ASN A 153 2.33 -19.40 -7.13
C ASN A 153 1.05 -18.98 -7.87
N GLY A 154 1.19 -18.10 -8.86
CA GLY A 154 0.06 -17.56 -9.63
C GLY A 154 -0.37 -16.15 -9.22
N LEU A 155 -1.64 -15.84 -9.45
CA LEU A 155 -2.21 -14.48 -9.31
C LEU A 155 -2.83 -14.19 -7.95
N ASN A 156 -3.02 -15.20 -7.09
CA ASN A 156 -3.72 -15.11 -5.81
C ASN A 156 -2.98 -15.89 -4.71
N LYS A 157 -3.32 -15.60 -3.45
CA LYS A 157 -2.77 -16.28 -2.25
C LYS A 157 -3.21 -17.76 -2.10
N SER A 158 -4.14 -18.21 -2.91
CA SER A 158 -4.66 -19.58 -2.91
C SER A 158 -4.79 -20.06 -4.35
N GLY A 159 -3.74 -20.58 -4.92
CA GLY A 159 -3.63 -20.86 -6.37
C GLY A 159 -3.34 -22.32 -6.73
N GLY A 160 -3.91 -23.32 -6.05
CA GLY A 160 -3.75 -24.71 -6.46
C GLY A 160 -3.09 -25.63 -5.44
N ALA A 161 -2.37 -26.66 -5.90
CA ALA A 161 -1.71 -27.65 -5.02
C ALA A 161 -0.45 -27.11 -4.33
N VAL A 162 0.13 -26.02 -4.84
CA VAL A 162 1.30 -25.32 -4.28
C VAL A 162 0.94 -23.86 -4.13
N ASP A 163 0.86 -23.36 -2.89
CA ASP A 163 0.43 -21.99 -2.59
C ASP A 163 1.56 -20.97 -2.80
N ALA A 164 2.77 -21.26 -2.35
CA ALA A 164 3.91 -20.37 -2.42
C ALA A 164 5.16 -21.05 -3.00
N LEU A 165 5.95 -20.30 -3.74
CA LEU A 165 7.22 -20.74 -4.33
C LEU A 165 8.43 -20.42 -3.45
N ASP A 166 8.34 -19.35 -2.64
CA ASP A 166 9.35 -18.93 -1.66
C ASP A 166 8.68 -18.15 -0.55
N ASP A 167 9.16 -18.31 0.67
CA ASP A 167 8.63 -17.68 1.86
C ASP A 167 9.77 -17.34 2.83
N ALA A 168 9.71 -16.18 3.46
CA ALA A 168 10.68 -15.76 4.45
C ALA A 168 10.09 -14.76 5.46
N GLU A 169 10.45 -14.95 6.71
CA GLU A 169 10.18 -14.03 7.80
C GLU A 169 11.50 -13.43 8.30
N TYR A 170 11.55 -12.09 8.38
CA TYR A 170 12.70 -11.36 8.89
C TYR A 170 12.30 -10.54 10.11
N SER A 171 13.19 -10.48 11.11
CA SER A 171 13.04 -9.68 12.32
C SER A 171 14.33 -8.94 12.65
N GLY A 172 14.27 -7.94 13.52
CA GLY A 172 15.42 -7.17 13.99
C GLY A 172 15.40 -5.71 13.57
N SER A 173 16.56 -5.15 13.30
CA SER A 173 16.71 -3.76 12.89
C SER A 173 15.95 -3.45 11.61
N VAL A 174 15.28 -2.31 11.55
CA VAL A 174 14.63 -1.84 10.30
C VAL A 174 15.61 -1.71 9.14
N ILE A 175 16.90 -1.49 9.39
CA ILE A 175 17.96 -1.52 8.36
C ILE A 175 18.10 -2.93 7.79
N SER A 176 18.17 -3.95 8.66
CA SER A 176 18.22 -5.35 8.25
C SER A 176 16.96 -5.76 7.49
N LEU A 177 15.78 -5.25 7.89
CA LEU A 177 14.54 -5.53 7.19
C LEU A 177 14.54 -4.96 5.76
N ILE A 178 15.11 -3.75 5.54
CA ILE A 178 15.29 -3.20 4.19
C ILE A 178 16.22 -4.09 3.37
N GLU A 179 17.42 -4.41 3.88
CA GLU A 179 18.43 -5.22 3.19
C GLU A 179 17.89 -6.61 2.82
N ASN A 180 17.20 -7.27 3.76
CA ASN A 180 16.63 -8.61 3.56
C ASN A 180 15.44 -8.59 2.60
N GLY A 181 14.56 -7.58 2.68
CA GLY A 181 13.44 -7.42 1.76
C GLY A 181 13.90 -7.20 0.32
N GLU A 182 14.92 -6.36 0.11
CA GLU A 182 15.53 -6.18 -1.22
C GLU A 182 16.18 -7.47 -1.73
N ALA A 183 16.88 -8.20 -0.86
CA ALA A 183 17.48 -9.48 -1.22
C ALA A 183 16.41 -10.51 -1.60
N PHE A 184 15.27 -10.54 -0.87
CA PHE A 184 14.14 -11.38 -1.20
C PHE A 184 13.54 -11.04 -2.56
N ILE A 185 13.29 -9.75 -2.84
CA ILE A 185 12.78 -9.30 -4.13
C ILE A 185 13.75 -9.72 -5.24
N LYS A 186 15.04 -9.42 -5.10
CA LYS A 186 16.05 -9.74 -6.12
C LYS A 186 16.14 -11.23 -6.46
N ARG A 187 16.02 -12.13 -5.48
CA ARG A 187 16.09 -13.58 -5.75
C ARG A 187 14.80 -14.14 -6.37
N ASN A 188 13.67 -13.45 -6.18
CA ASN A 188 12.36 -13.87 -6.67
C ASN A 188 11.90 -13.15 -7.94
N CYS A 189 12.72 -12.25 -8.48
CA CYS A 189 12.42 -11.49 -9.69
C CYS A 189 13.39 -11.85 -10.80
N LYS A 190 12.85 -11.94 -12.01
CA LYS A 190 13.63 -12.27 -13.21
C LYS A 190 14.06 -10.99 -13.93
N MET A 191 15.22 -11.05 -14.53
CA MET A 191 15.73 -10.02 -15.43
C MET A 191 15.71 -10.56 -16.86
N LYS A 192 14.80 -10.06 -17.70
CA LYS A 192 14.86 -10.31 -19.15
C LYS A 192 15.86 -9.35 -19.78
N TRP A 193 16.41 -9.73 -20.91
CA TRP A 193 17.31 -8.88 -21.67
C TRP A 193 17.22 -9.19 -23.16
N ARG A 194 17.50 -8.19 -23.97
CA ARG A 194 17.68 -8.36 -25.41
C ARG A 194 19.04 -7.81 -25.86
N LYS A 195 19.64 -8.49 -26.84
CA LYS A 195 20.88 -8.02 -27.44
C LYS A 195 20.58 -6.92 -28.45
N THR A 196 21.28 -5.81 -28.35
CA THR A 196 21.35 -4.77 -29.39
C THR A 196 22.63 -4.90 -30.19
N ALA A 197 22.84 -4.07 -31.21
CA ALA A 197 24.05 -4.17 -32.06
C ALA A 197 25.36 -4.04 -31.25
N ASN A 198 25.39 -3.19 -30.22
CA ASN A 198 26.58 -2.86 -29.46
C ASN A 198 26.46 -3.04 -27.94
N SER A 199 25.29 -3.47 -27.44
CA SER A 199 25.03 -3.56 -25.99
C SER A 199 23.95 -4.60 -25.66
N ARG A 200 23.60 -4.68 -24.39
CA ARG A 200 22.48 -5.44 -23.84
C ARG A 200 21.51 -4.49 -23.17
N GLU A 201 20.26 -4.55 -23.53
CA GLU A 201 19.17 -3.84 -22.85
C GLU A 201 18.52 -4.78 -21.83
N GLU A 202 18.46 -4.35 -20.57
CA GLU A 202 17.89 -5.09 -19.47
C GLU A 202 16.42 -4.65 -19.26
N MET A 203 15.57 -5.62 -19.03
CA MET A 203 14.13 -5.45 -18.82
C MET A 203 13.75 -6.17 -17.52
N PRO A 204 13.80 -5.46 -16.39
CA PRO A 204 13.45 -6.03 -15.09
C PRO A 204 11.95 -6.30 -14.99
N GLU A 205 11.56 -7.29 -14.17
CA GLU A 205 10.17 -7.46 -13.77
C GLU A 205 9.69 -6.31 -12.90
N TYR A 206 10.56 -5.85 -11.98
CA TYR A 206 10.31 -4.73 -11.07
C TYR A 206 11.52 -3.82 -10.99
N VAL A 207 11.28 -2.51 -10.90
CA VAL A 207 12.34 -1.50 -10.91
C VAL A 207 12.94 -1.32 -9.53
N GLU A 208 14.26 -1.53 -9.40
CA GLU A 208 14.97 -1.50 -8.11
C GLU A 208 14.72 -0.21 -7.33
N ARG A 209 14.85 0.95 -7.97
CA ARG A 209 14.59 2.25 -7.35
C ARG A 209 13.15 2.37 -6.82
N SER A 210 12.17 1.81 -7.52
CA SER A 210 10.77 1.90 -7.16
C SER A 210 10.44 1.02 -5.96
N TYR A 211 10.87 -0.26 -5.95
CA TYR A 211 10.60 -1.10 -4.79
C TYR A 211 11.44 -0.73 -3.57
N HIS A 212 12.67 -0.22 -3.74
CA HIS A 212 13.45 0.36 -2.65
C HIS A 212 12.69 1.49 -1.96
N GLU A 213 12.22 2.49 -2.72
CA GLU A 213 11.45 3.62 -2.18
C GLU A 213 10.17 3.14 -1.49
N ALA A 214 9.45 2.17 -2.09
CA ALA A 214 8.22 1.62 -1.53
C ALA A 214 8.47 0.89 -0.20
N LEU A 215 9.53 0.06 -0.11
CA LEU A 215 9.88 -0.69 1.10
C LEU A 215 10.36 0.24 2.23
N VAL A 216 11.23 1.21 1.91
CA VAL A 216 11.69 2.21 2.88
C VAL A 216 10.50 3.00 3.43
N ASN A 217 9.58 3.44 2.56
CA ASN A 217 8.37 4.14 2.98
C ASN A 217 7.45 3.26 3.82
N ALA A 218 7.29 1.98 3.47
CA ALA A 218 6.47 1.03 4.23
C ALA A 218 6.97 0.89 5.69
N LEU A 219 8.29 0.85 5.90
CA LEU A 219 8.91 0.77 7.23
C LEU A 219 8.95 2.13 7.95
N ALA A 220 9.29 3.21 7.24
CA ALA A 220 9.35 4.55 7.82
C ALA A 220 7.98 5.09 8.28
N HIS A 221 6.94 4.77 7.53
CA HIS A 221 5.57 5.23 7.78
C HIS A 221 4.66 4.19 8.44
N ARG A 222 5.18 3.00 8.76
CA ARG A 222 4.44 1.99 9.51
C ARG A 222 3.84 2.58 10.79
N ASP A 223 2.61 2.21 11.10
CA ASP A 223 2.01 2.54 12.39
C ASP A 223 2.44 1.50 13.44
N TYR A 224 3.49 1.82 14.19
CA TYR A 224 4.03 0.94 15.24
C TYR A 224 3.13 0.83 16.48
N LEU A 225 2.01 1.55 16.56
CA LEU A 225 0.96 1.34 17.57
C LEU A 225 0.08 0.14 17.24
N VAL A 226 0.10 -0.34 15.99
CA VAL A 226 -0.64 -1.53 15.57
C VAL A 226 0.21 -2.76 15.88
N ASN A 227 -0.25 -3.54 16.87
CA ASN A 227 0.36 -4.82 17.23
C ASN A 227 -0.33 -5.95 16.44
N GLY A 228 0.44 -6.99 16.07
CA GLY A 228 -0.10 -8.18 15.39
C GLY A 228 -0.39 -7.99 13.91
N SER A 229 0.25 -7.00 13.29
CA SER A 229 0.28 -6.84 11.84
C SER A 229 1.64 -6.29 11.44
N GLU A 230 2.28 -6.86 10.46
CA GLU A 230 3.64 -6.59 10.02
C GLU A 230 3.65 -5.96 8.63
N VAL A 231 4.84 -5.58 8.16
CA VAL A 231 5.04 -5.18 6.75
C VAL A 231 5.14 -6.46 5.93
N HIS A 232 4.48 -6.49 4.77
CA HIS A 232 4.49 -7.63 3.86
C HIS A 232 5.00 -7.24 2.48
N ILE A 233 5.74 -8.15 1.86
CA ILE A 233 6.07 -8.15 0.44
C ILE A 233 5.43 -9.41 -0.15
N ASP A 234 4.39 -9.21 -0.94
CA ASP A 234 3.70 -10.29 -1.66
C ASP A 234 4.04 -10.18 -3.15
N ILE A 235 4.73 -11.17 -3.72
CA ILE A 235 5.08 -11.21 -5.14
C ILE A 235 4.20 -12.26 -5.81
N TYR A 236 3.39 -11.82 -6.78
CA TYR A 236 2.56 -12.65 -7.67
C TYR A 236 3.19 -12.70 -9.06
N ASP A 237 2.59 -13.44 -9.97
CA ASP A 237 3.11 -13.51 -11.35
C ASP A 237 2.93 -12.19 -12.09
N ASP A 238 1.81 -11.50 -11.87
CA ASP A 238 1.45 -10.25 -12.54
C ASP A 238 1.88 -8.97 -11.78
N ARG A 239 2.16 -9.06 -10.48
CA ARG A 239 2.43 -7.88 -9.65
C ARG A 239 3.19 -8.21 -8.37
N MET A 240 3.74 -7.17 -7.76
CA MET A 240 4.23 -7.16 -6.39
C MET A 240 3.41 -6.16 -5.57
N GLU A 241 3.04 -6.55 -4.36
CA GLU A 241 2.35 -5.69 -3.39
C GLU A 241 3.25 -5.49 -2.16
N ILE A 242 3.48 -4.25 -1.76
CA ILE A 242 4.14 -3.92 -0.49
C ILE A 242 3.10 -3.29 0.42
N TYR A 243 2.76 -4.00 1.47
CA TYR A 243 1.76 -3.65 2.46
C TYR A 243 2.42 -3.10 3.73
N SER A 244 1.83 -2.09 4.33
CA SER A 244 2.22 -1.55 5.63
C SER A 244 1.02 -1.24 6.52
N PRO A 245 1.04 -1.62 7.82
CA PRO A 245 0.00 -1.23 8.76
C PRO A 245 -0.08 0.28 8.96
N GLY A 246 -1.30 0.81 8.95
CA GLY A 246 -1.62 2.23 9.10
C GLY A 246 -1.90 2.93 7.77
N GLY A 247 -3.05 3.59 7.68
CA GLY A 247 -3.45 4.41 6.51
C GLY A 247 -2.64 5.70 6.39
N MET A 248 -3.12 6.64 5.58
CA MET A 248 -2.49 7.94 5.45
C MET A 248 -2.47 8.68 6.81
N PRO A 249 -1.36 9.37 7.17
CA PRO A 249 -1.23 10.05 8.46
C PRO A 249 -2.28 11.14 8.71
N ASP A 250 -2.80 11.75 7.64
CA ASP A 250 -3.85 12.78 7.68
C ASP A 250 -5.27 12.19 7.63
N GLY A 251 -5.41 10.85 7.53
CA GLY A 251 -6.68 10.15 7.45
C GLY A 251 -7.35 10.18 6.07
N SER A 252 -6.70 10.76 5.06
CA SER A 252 -7.20 10.73 3.68
C SER A 252 -7.02 9.35 3.05
N MET A 253 -7.70 9.11 1.94
CA MET A 253 -7.49 7.94 1.09
C MET A 253 -6.61 8.34 -0.09
N ILE A 254 -5.53 7.58 -0.34
CA ILE A 254 -4.58 7.91 -1.41
C ILE A 254 -5.22 7.82 -2.79
N GLN A 255 -6.14 6.87 -2.99
CA GLN A 255 -6.85 6.67 -4.26
C GLN A 255 -7.76 7.83 -4.65
N ASP A 256 -8.11 8.71 -3.69
CA ASP A 256 -8.93 9.91 -3.93
C ASP A 256 -8.08 11.16 -4.20
N ARG A 257 -6.75 10.99 -4.32
CA ARG A 257 -5.79 12.09 -4.48
C ARG A 257 -4.84 11.80 -5.65
N ASP A 258 -4.27 12.85 -6.20
CA ASP A 258 -3.11 12.70 -7.08
C ASP A 258 -1.86 12.40 -6.23
N PRO A 259 -1.23 11.22 -6.38
CA PRO A 259 -0.05 10.85 -5.61
C PRO A 259 1.13 11.83 -5.77
N LEU A 260 1.21 12.53 -6.89
CA LEU A 260 2.30 13.48 -7.18
C LEU A 260 2.16 14.79 -6.38
N THR A 261 0.97 15.09 -5.86
CA THR A 261 0.68 16.33 -5.12
C THR A 261 0.54 16.10 -3.61
N VAL A 262 0.66 14.85 -3.13
CA VAL A 262 0.52 14.53 -1.71
C VAL A 262 1.72 15.09 -0.93
N PRO A 263 1.49 15.95 0.09
CA PRO A 263 2.57 16.46 0.93
C PRO A 263 3.20 15.36 1.79
N SER A 264 4.50 15.49 2.03
CA SER A 264 5.22 14.56 2.92
C SER A 264 4.81 14.78 4.37
N THR A 265 4.01 13.87 4.92
CA THR A 265 3.67 13.84 6.34
C THR A 265 4.32 12.61 6.98
N ARG A 266 5.22 12.83 7.94
CA ARG A 266 5.98 11.76 8.59
C ARG A 266 5.22 11.23 9.80
N ARG A 267 4.94 9.93 9.81
CA ARG A 267 4.36 9.25 10.98
C ARG A 267 5.40 9.07 12.08
N ASN A 268 6.62 8.68 11.69
CA ASN A 268 7.76 8.45 12.56
C ASN A 268 8.92 9.40 12.17
N PRO A 269 8.91 10.64 12.66
CA PRO A 269 9.84 11.68 12.21
C PRO A 269 11.31 11.38 12.58
N VAL A 270 11.57 10.76 13.74
CA VAL A 270 12.94 10.40 14.16
C VAL A 270 13.50 9.35 13.22
N LEU A 271 12.75 8.29 12.95
CA LEU A 271 13.14 7.23 12.03
C LEU A 271 13.35 7.76 10.60
N ALA A 272 12.44 8.60 10.12
CA ALA A 272 12.56 9.24 8.81
C ALA A 272 13.79 10.14 8.71
N ASP A 273 14.15 10.85 9.77
CA ASP A 273 15.37 11.67 9.83
C ASP A 273 16.64 10.81 9.78
N VAL A 274 16.65 9.68 10.49
CA VAL A 274 17.76 8.72 10.43
C VAL A 274 17.87 8.14 9.01
N PHE A 275 16.77 7.70 8.41
CA PHE A 275 16.78 7.17 7.04
C PHE A 275 17.30 8.19 6.01
N ASN A 276 16.95 9.47 6.19
CA ASN A 276 17.54 10.52 5.35
C ASN A 276 19.06 10.65 5.53
N ARG A 277 19.55 10.61 6.78
CA ARG A 277 21.00 10.66 7.08
C ARG A 277 21.76 9.43 6.58
N LEU A 278 21.08 8.28 6.48
CA LEU A 278 21.64 7.04 5.93
C LEU A 278 21.51 6.92 4.40
N GLY A 279 20.91 7.91 3.74
CA GLY A 279 20.70 7.94 2.30
C GLY A 279 19.63 6.99 1.78
N TYR A 280 18.74 6.51 2.65
CA TYR A 280 17.60 5.67 2.25
C TYR A 280 16.44 6.48 1.68
N MET A 281 16.21 7.69 2.16
CA MET A 281 15.10 8.53 1.71
C MET A 281 15.48 10.01 1.62
N GLU A 282 14.71 10.79 0.85
CA GLU A 282 14.81 12.23 0.75
C GLU A 282 13.66 12.93 1.48
N ARG A 283 13.88 14.19 1.91
CA ARG A 283 12.88 14.98 2.64
C ARG A 283 11.93 15.79 1.74
N LYS A 284 11.91 15.53 0.42
CA LYS A 284 11.27 16.42 -0.57
C LYS A 284 9.83 16.02 -0.93
N GLY A 285 9.25 14.97 -0.32
CA GLY A 285 7.91 14.48 -0.68
C GLY A 285 7.82 13.86 -2.09
N SER A 286 8.96 13.41 -2.64
CA SER A 286 9.05 12.89 -4.00
C SER A 286 8.87 11.36 -4.10
N GLY A 287 8.51 10.67 -3.01
CA GLY A 287 8.49 9.21 -2.95
C GLY A 287 7.57 8.55 -3.98
N PHE A 288 6.31 8.96 -4.04
CA PHE A 288 5.37 8.43 -5.03
C PHE A 288 5.82 8.73 -6.48
N GLY A 289 6.30 9.94 -6.72
CA GLY A 289 6.84 10.32 -8.03
C GLY A 289 8.03 9.47 -8.45
N LYS A 290 8.94 9.10 -7.53
CA LYS A 290 10.06 8.20 -7.80
C LYS A 290 9.63 6.78 -8.13
N ILE A 291 8.61 6.26 -7.41
CA ILE A 291 8.05 4.94 -7.68
C ILE A 291 7.47 4.90 -9.10
N ILE A 292 6.66 5.89 -9.46
CA ILE A 292 6.01 6.00 -10.77
C ILE A 292 7.05 6.21 -11.87
N SER A 293 7.88 7.25 -11.76
CA SER A 293 8.86 7.60 -12.79
C SER A 293 9.89 6.50 -13.03
N GLY A 294 10.23 5.71 -12.01
CA GLY A 294 11.11 4.56 -12.19
C GLY A 294 10.58 3.58 -13.23
N TYR A 295 9.26 3.35 -13.25
CA TYR A 295 8.57 2.49 -14.22
C TYR A 295 8.46 3.15 -15.60
N GLU A 296 8.07 4.44 -15.66
CA GLU A 296 7.87 5.19 -16.91
C GLU A 296 9.13 5.23 -17.78
N PHE A 297 10.33 5.13 -17.18
CA PHE A 297 11.60 5.09 -17.92
C PHE A 297 11.97 3.70 -18.45
N GLN A 298 11.21 2.66 -18.15
CA GLN A 298 11.53 1.31 -18.62
C GLN A 298 11.06 1.09 -20.05
N ILE A 299 11.88 0.39 -20.85
CA ILE A 299 11.61 0.12 -22.27
C ILE A 299 10.37 -0.76 -22.50
N ASN A 300 10.04 -1.60 -21.51
CA ASN A 300 8.89 -2.50 -21.49
C ASN A 300 7.70 -1.94 -20.70
N TYR A 301 7.73 -0.63 -20.40
CA TYR A 301 6.61 0.06 -19.77
C TYR A 301 5.49 0.37 -20.76
N ASP A 302 4.27 0.22 -20.31
CA ASP A 302 3.05 0.81 -20.88
C ASP A 302 2.14 1.31 -19.75
N GLU A 303 1.14 2.14 -20.06
CA GLU A 303 0.29 2.76 -19.04
C GLU A 303 -0.48 1.74 -18.18
N SER A 304 -0.73 0.53 -18.67
CA SER A 304 -1.34 -0.53 -17.87
C SER A 304 -0.41 -1.08 -16.77
N LYS A 305 0.88 -0.81 -16.87
CA LYS A 305 1.94 -1.19 -15.91
C LYS A 305 2.29 -0.07 -14.92
N ARG A 306 1.50 1.00 -14.88
CA ARG A 306 1.72 2.10 -13.94
C ARG A 306 1.52 1.63 -12.50
N PRO A 307 2.48 1.86 -11.57
CA PRO A 307 2.31 1.60 -10.16
C PRO A 307 1.09 2.33 -9.59
N SER A 308 0.38 1.67 -8.70
CA SER A 308 -0.79 2.23 -8.03
C SER A 308 -0.69 2.12 -6.52
N PHE A 309 -1.50 2.92 -5.83
CA PHE A 309 -1.49 3.03 -4.38
C PHE A 309 -2.90 2.85 -3.86
N ARG A 310 -3.04 2.10 -2.77
CA ARG A 310 -4.32 1.88 -2.07
C ARG A 310 -4.12 2.16 -0.59
N SER A 311 -5.04 2.85 0.02
CA SER A 311 -5.06 3.00 1.47
C SER A 311 -6.47 2.92 2.00
N ASP A 312 -6.59 2.44 3.21
CA ASP A 312 -7.74 2.61 4.06
C ASP A 312 -7.29 3.14 5.43
N ARG A 313 -8.17 3.11 6.42
CA ARG A 313 -7.84 3.57 7.78
C ARG A 313 -6.72 2.75 8.45
N TYR A 314 -6.56 1.49 8.07
CA TYR A 314 -5.74 0.53 8.79
C TYR A 314 -4.48 0.14 8.05
N GLN A 315 -4.41 0.41 6.75
CA GLN A 315 -3.32 -0.07 5.91
C GLN A 315 -3.01 0.86 4.74
N PHE A 316 -1.80 0.72 4.24
CA PHE A 316 -1.33 1.31 2.99
C PHE A 316 -0.67 0.22 2.14
N THR A 317 -1.00 0.17 0.87
CA THR A 317 -0.44 -0.81 -0.08
C THR A 317 0.06 -0.12 -1.34
N VAL A 318 1.29 -0.41 -1.71
CA VAL A 318 1.86 -0.07 -3.01
C VAL A 318 1.73 -1.29 -3.91
N VAL A 319 1.13 -1.12 -5.07
CA VAL A 319 0.98 -2.17 -6.09
C VAL A 319 1.88 -1.82 -7.27
N MET A 320 2.83 -2.69 -7.56
CA MET A 320 3.77 -2.56 -8.67
C MET A 320 3.52 -3.70 -9.66
N PRO A 321 2.99 -3.42 -10.86
CA PRO A 321 2.81 -4.44 -11.89
C PRO A 321 4.14 -5.04 -12.34
N ASN A 322 4.14 -6.33 -12.66
CA ASN A 322 5.27 -6.98 -13.31
C ASN A 322 5.39 -6.48 -14.76
N LEU A 323 6.49 -5.80 -15.07
CA LEU A 323 6.73 -5.21 -16.39
C LEU A 323 6.87 -6.28 -17.50
N ASN A 324 7.24 -7.50 -17.13
CA ASN A 324 7.44 -8.62 -18.04
C ASN A 324 6.26 -9.59 -18.10
N TYR A 325 5.20 -9.34 -17.31
CA TYR A 325 4.00 -10.15 -17.33
C TYR A 325 3.19 -9.85 -18.59
N ASP A 326 2.95 -10.87 -19.38
CA ASP A 326 2.09 -10.82 -20.55
C ASP A 326 1.00 -11.87 -20.40
N VAL A 327 -0.24 -11.42 -20.32
CA VAL A 327 -1.42 -12.31 -20.18
C VAL A 327 -1.46 -13.37 -21.31
N SER A 328 -0.88 -13.09 -22.47
CA SER A 328 -0.84 -14.04 -23.59
C SER A 328 0.13 -15.22 -23.37
N HIS A 329 1.18 -15.03 -22.54
CA HIS A 329 2.22 -16.05 -22.32
C HIS A 329 1.83 -17.09 -21.27
N ASP A 330 1.08 -16.68 -20.22
CA ASP A 330 0.64 -17.60 -19.16
C ASP A 330 -0.34 -18.66 -19.68
N PHE A 331 -1.04 -18.36 -20.78
CA PHE A 331 -1.92 -19.34 -21.43
C PHE A 331 -1.14 -20.38 -22.23
N GLU A 332 0.09 -20.11 -22.67
CA GLU A 332 0.93 -21.08 -23.39
C GLU A 332 1.61 -22.09 -22.43
N GLU A 333 2.03 -21.67 -21.22
CA GLU A 333 2.63 -22.57 -20.22
C GLU A 333 1.58 -23.45 -19.50
N ASN A 334 0.36 -22.93 -19.30
CA ASN A 334 -0.74 -23.70 -18.71
C ASN A 334 -1.37 -24.71 -19.68
N GLU A 335 -1.23 -24.54 -21.00
CA GLU A 335 -1.63 -25.58 -21.97
C GLU A 335 -0.84 -26.91 -21.80
N ALA A 336 0.42 -26.83 -21.33
CA ALA A 336 1.22 -28.03 -21.04
C ALA A 336 0.77 -28.79 -19.78
N MET A 337 0.03 -28.14 -18.87
CA MET A 337 -0.48 -28.75 -17.63
C MET A 337 -1.99 -29.09 -17.67
N SER A 338 -2.76 -28.62 -18.65
CA SER A 338 -4.21 -28.84 -18.73
C SER A 338 -4.63 -29.67 -19.97
N GLU A 339 -3.96 -30.78 -20.24
CA GLU A 339 -4.41 -31.77 -21.25
C GLU A 339 -5.79 -32.41 -20.90
N SER A 340 -6.48 -31.98 -19.86
CA SER A 340 -7.75 -32.54 -19.41
C SER A 340 -9.00 -31.66 -19.64
N MET A 341 -8.90 -30.51 -20.31
CA MET A 341 -10.08 -29.67 -20.58
C MET A 341 -10.56 -29.81 -22.04
N SER A 342 -11.54 -30.67 -22.18
CA SER A 342 -12.53 -30.87 -23.27
C SER A 342 -12.02 -30.93 -24.71
N GLU A 343 -12.02 -32.15 -25.24
CA GLU A 343 -11.85 -32.52 -26.66
C GLU A 343 -12.69 -31.65 -27.63
N SER A 344 -13.82 -31.10 -27.19
CA SER A 344 -14.71 -30.26 -28.01
C SER A 344 -14.12 -28.90 -28.40
N MET A 345 -13.21 -28.32 -27.60
CA MET A 345 -12.52 -27.05 -27.93
C MET A 345 -11.37 -27.27 -28.93
N SER A 346 -10.74 -28.42 -28.93
CA SER A 346 -9.53 -28.69 -29.70
C SER A 346 -9.75 -28.82 -31.19
N GLU A 347 -10.91 -29.32 -31.64
CA GLU A 347 -11.18 -29.59 -33.06
C GLU A 347 -11.80 -28.42 -33.85
N SER A 348 -12.44 -27.44 -33.16
CA SER A 348 -13.24 -26.43 -33.84
C SER A 348 -12.74 -24.98 -33.70
N MET A 349 -11.76 -24.71 -32.83
CA MET A 349 -11.17 -23.38 -32.63
C MET A 349 -9.68 -23.36 -33.02
N SER A 350 -9.25 -22.28 -33.70
CA SER A 350 -7.82 -22.02 -33.93
C SER A 350 -7.08 -21.77 -32.61
N LYS A 351 -5.76 -21.97 -32.57
CA LYS A 351 -4.92 -21.71 -31.38
C LYS A 351 -5.18 -20.31 -30.81
N LEU A 352 -5.21 -19.28 -31.64
CA LEU A 352 -5.48 -17.89 -31.24
C LEU A 352 -6.90 -17.69 -30.68
N GLU A 353 -7.91 -18.38 -31.24
CA GLU A 353 -9.28 -18.29 -30.72
C GLU A 353 -9.41 -18.96 -29.35
N ARG A 354 -8.70 -20.06 -29.11
CA ARG A 354 -8.65 -20.76 -27.83
C ARG A 354 -8.04 -19.85 -26.74
N THR A 355 -6.88 -19.29 -27.00
CA THR A 355 -6.23 -18.33 -26.08
C THR A 355 -7.17 -17.16 -25.73
N ARG A 356 -7.82 -16.56 -26.72
CA ARG A 356 -8.79 -15.48 -26.49
C ARG A 356 -10.01 -15.94 -25.70
N MET A 357 -10.46 -17.17 -25.88
CA MET A 357 -11.59 -17.74 -25.14
C MET A 357 -11.22 -17.98 -23.68
N GLN A 358 -10.03 -18.46 -23.39
CA GLN A 358 -9.55 -18.62 -22.00
C GLN A 358 -9.54 -17.30 -21.23
N ILE A 359 -9.11 -16.19 -21.86
CA ILE A 359 -9.17 -14.85 -21.27
C ILE A 359 -10.62 -14.47 -20.92
N ILE A 360 -11.58 -14.78 -21.78
CA ILE A 360 -13.00 -14.54 -21.54
C ILE A 360 -13.53 -15.39 -20.39
N LEU A 361 -13.16 -16.67 -20.34
CA LEU A 361 -13.58 -17.59 -19.27
C LEU A 361 -13.03 -17.14 -17.92
N HIS A 362 -11.75 -16.78 -17.86
CA HIS A 362 -11.14 -16.23 -16.65
C HIS A 362 -11.82 -14.92 -16.18
N TYR A 363 -12.19 -14.05 -17.11
CA TYR A 363 -12.99 -12.86 -16.77
C TYR A 363 -14.36 -13.25 -16.17
N LEU A 364 -14.98 -14.31 -16.69
CA LEU A 364 -16.29 -14.79 -16.21
C LEU A 364 -16.21 -15.49 -14.85
N ASP A 365 -15.06 -15.99 -14.42
CA ASP A 365 -14.85 -16.53 -13.06
C ASP A 365 -15.04 -15.46 -11.97
N THR A 366 -14.71 -14.22 -12.30
CA THR A 366 -14.88 -13.06 -11.40
C THR A 366 -16.13 -12.24 -11.70
N ASN A 367 -16.63 -12.26 -12.95
CA ASN A 367 -17.72 -11.43 -13.44
C ASN A 367 -18.81 -12.30 -14.03
N LYS A 368 -20.02 -12.23 -13.49
CA LYS A 368 -21.15 -13.10 -13.85
C LYS A 368 -21.57 -13.05 -15.34
N LYS A 369 -21.13 -12.05 -16.10
CA LYS A 369 -21.54 -11.85 -17.50
C LYS A 369 -20.58 -10.98 -18.29
N ILE A 370 -20.55 -11.19 -19.63
CA ILE A 370 -19.75 -10.39 -20.58
C ILE A 370 -20.58 -10.06 -21.82
N ASN A 371 -20.31 -8.94 -22.47
CA ASN A 371 -20.87 -8.58 -23.77
C ASN A 371 -19.74 -8.32 -24.79
N SER A 372 -20.08 -8.17 -26.07
CA SER A 372 -19.12 -7.98 -27.16
C SER A 372 -18.23 -6.73 -26.97
N SER A 373 -18.73 -5.66 -26.35
CA SER A 373 -17.95 -4.43 -26.10
C SER A 373 -16.91 -4.63 -25.00
N ILE A 374 -17.28 -5.35 -23.94
CA ILE A 374 -16.36 -5.69 -22.82
C ILE A 374 -15.31 -6.68 -23.35
N ALA A 375 -15.73 -7.73 -24.08
CA ALA A 375 -14.82 -8.71 -24.66
C ALA A 375 -13.83 -8.07 -25.65
N ALA A 376 -14.26 -7.10 -26.45
CA ALA A 376 -13.39 -6.38 -27.38
C ALA A 376 -12.31 -5.58 -26.65
N LYS A 377 -12.67 -4.90 -25.57
CA LYS A 377 -11.72 -4.17 -24.72
C LYS A 377 -10.75 -5.11 -24.00
N LEU A 378 -11.28 -6.20 -23.45
CA LEU A 378 -10.50 -7.22 -22.73
C LEU A 378 -9.46 -7.89 -23.64
N LEU A 379 -9.86 -8.24 -24.86
CA LEU A 379 -9.02 -8.90 -25.84
C LEU A 379 -8.18 -7.95 -26.71
N LYS A 380 -8.33 -6.63 -26.55
CA LYS A 380 -7.72 -5.57 -27.37
C LYS A 380 -7.94 -5.82 -28.88
N VAL A 381 -9.18 -6.16 -29.26
CA VAL A 381 -9.58 -6.44 -30.65
C VAL A 381 -10.83 -5.63 -31.06
N GLU A 382 -11.14 -5.59 -32.34
CA GLU A 382 -12.37 -4.99 -32.82
C GLU A 382 -13.62 -5.70 -32.29
N ILE A 383 -14.71 -4.96 -32.06
CA ILE A 383 -15.99 -5.49 -31.54
C ILE A 383 -16.52 -6.62 -32.44
N LYS A 384 -16.33 -6.54 -33.77
CA LYS A 384 -16.73 -7.60 -34.71
C LYS A 384 -16.00 -8.91 -34.45
N THR A 385 -14.69 -8.85 -34.14
CA THR A 385 -13.86 -10.02 -33.84
C THR A 385 -14.28 -10.66 -32.51
N ALA A 386 -14.46 -9.86 -31.46
CA ALA A 386 -14.95 -10.34 -30.18
C ALA A 386 -16.36 -10.95 -30.28
N SER A 387 -17.25 -10.32 -31.03
CA SER A 387 -18.62 -10.82 -31.26
C SER A 387 -18.62 -12.18 -31.98
N ARG A 388 -17.76 -12.36 -33.00
CA ARG A 388 -17.61 -13.66 -33.70
C ARG A 388 -17.11 -14.76 -32.76
N LEU A 389 -16.17 -14.44 -31.89
CA LEU A 389 -15.63 -15.40 -30.92
C LEU A 389 -16.69 -15.83 -29.91
N LEU A 390 -17.44 -14.87 -29.34
CA LEU A 390 -18.53 -15.14 -28.40
C LEU A 390 -19.68 -15.95 -29.02
N LEU A 391 -20.05 -15.66 -30.29
CA LEU A 391 -21.03 -16.45 -31.02
C LEU A 391 -20.53 -17.86 -31.34
N LYS A 392 -19.24 -18.04 -31.59
CA LYS A 392 -18.63 -19.34 -31.80
C LYS A 392 -18.63 -20.15 -30.50
N ALA A 393 -18.31 -19.51 -29.38
CA ALA A 393 -18.36 -20.12 -28.05
C ALA A 393 -19.78 -20.57 -27.63
N GLU A 394 -20.79 -19.79 -27.97
CA GLU A 394 -22.19 -20.19 -27.79
C GLU A 394 -22.58 -21.39 -28.62
N LYS A 395 -22.15 -21.46 -29.90
CA LYS A 395 -22.41 -22.58 -30.78
C LYS A 395 -21.71 -23.87 -30.34
N LEU A 396 -20.66 -23.77 -29.56
CA LEU A 396 -19.89 -24.89 -29.03
C LEU A 396 -20.30 -25.23 -27.59
N ASP A 397 -21.41 -24.67 -27.09
CA ASP A 397 -21.94 -24.86 -25.76
C ASP A 397 -20.92 -24.49 -24.62
N ILE A 398 -19.93 -23.65 -24.94
CA ILE A 398 -18.92 -23.15 -23.97
C ILE A 398 -19.52 -22.03 -23.12
N LEU A 399 -20.38 -21.20 -23.72
CA LEU A 399 -21.05 -20.07 -23.08
C LEU A 399 -22.54 -20.09 -23.38
N ASN A 400 -23.33 -19.76 -22.40
CA ASN A 400 -24.75 -19.48 -22.53
C ASN A 400 -24.97 -18.00 -22.85
N SER A 401 -26.09 -17.66 -23.50
CA SER A 401 -26.42 -16.26 -23.77
C SER A 401 -27.89 -15.93 -23.52
N TYR A 402 -28.17 -14.67 -23.21
CA TYR A 402 -29.51 -14.13 -23.21
C TYR A 402 -29.55 -12.71 -23.82
N GLY A 403 -30.71 -12.31 -24.29
CA GLY A 403 -30.90 -11.02 -24.97
C GLY A 403 -30.74 -11.11 -26.48
N LYS A 404 -31.09 -10.02 -27.19
CA LYS A 404 -31.02 -9.96 -28.66
C LYS A 404 -30.14 -8.80 -29.11
N THR A 405 -29.41 -9.00 -30.19
CA THR A 405 -28.58 -7.99 -30.90
C THR A 405 -27.61 -7.22 -29.97
N LYS A 406 -27.75 -5.90 -29.83
CA LYS A 406 -26.84 -5.03 -29.06
C LYS A 406 -26.83 -5.31 -27.55
N ASN A 407 -27.89 -5.93 -27.03
CA ASN A 407 -28.05 -6.25 -25.60
C ASN A 407 -27.78 -7.73 -25.28
N LYS A 408 -27.14 -8.45 -26.22
CA LYS A 408 -26.79 -9.86 -26.00
C LYS A 408 -25.64 -9.96 -25.00
N VAL A 409 -25.83 -10.77 -23.99
CA VAL A 409 -24.90 -10.99 -22.90
C VAL A 409 -24.61 -12.48 -22.79
N TYR A 410 -23.36 -12.82 -22.53
CA TYR A 410 -22.86 -14.19 -22.41
C TYR A 410 -22.43 -14.45 -20.97
N PHE A 411 -22.60 -15.70 -20.52
CA PHE A 411 -22.26 -16.13 -19.17
C PHE A 411 -21.91 -17.63 -19.18
N ARG A 412 -21.28 -18.08 -18.10
CA ARG A 412 -20.97 -19.49 -17.85
C ARG A 412 -21.89 -19.97 -16.70
N GLU A 413 -22.40 -21.20 -16.79
CA GLU A 413 -23.11 -21.84 -15.69
C GLU A 413 -22.18 -22.21 -14.55
#